data_8c63ab43ed5ef41846562f9b8778fb27
#
_entry.id   8c63ab43ed5ef41846562f9b8778fb27
#
_cell.length_a   1.000
_cell.length_b   1.000
_cell.length_c   1.000
_cell.angle_alpha   90.00
_cell.angle_beta   90.00
_cell.angle_gamma   90.00
#
_symmetry.space_group_name_H-M   'P 1'
#
loop_
_entity.id
_entity.type
_entity.pdbx_description
1 polymer ?
#
loop_
_entity_poly.entity_id
_entity_poly.type
_entity_poly.pdbx_seq_one_letter_code
_entity_poly.pdbx_strand_id
1 'polypeptide(L)'
;DTHGLPVELEVEKSLGMDGKQDIEKYGIEPFIKKCKESVWKYTDEWRKMSDRVGYWVDMDNPYVTYHDDYIESVWWALKEIHKKGLLYKGHKIVPYCPRCGTALSSHEVAQGYKDVKETSVVARFRVKGRENTYILAWTTTPWTLPSNVALCMNPDETYVEIEADGARYIMAEALVPNFFETYTHIEKRTGKEYEGTEYEPLFSYSVGSFREKAFYVVCDSYVTLTDGTGVVHIAPAFGEDDYKVGRRYNLPVVQLVNERGCFDERCPELNGLFAKKADKVILDMLEEKGLLFKKLPFEHSYPFCWRCDTPLLYYARSSWFIEVTKVKEHLIAANRSVNWMPETIKEGRMGNFLENVIDWGLSRDRYWGTPLPVWVCPDCGAIEVIGSKAELKEKCGVKGDIELHRPYLDELTCACPKCGGKMKRTPEVIDCWFDSGSMPFAQYHYPFENKDLFEETFPADFISEAVDQTRGWFYTLLAISTILFDRAPFKNCIVLGHVNDKDGVKMSKHKGNVVDPWSVLDKQGA
;
A
#
# COMPACT_ATOMS: atom_id res chain seq x y z
N ASP A 1 20.24 -7.43 -1.57
CA ASP A 1 19.30 -6.76 -0.63
C ASP A 1 19.08 -7.61 0.61
N THR A 2 19.15 -6.99 1.76
CA THR A 2 19.19 -7.69 3.05
C THR A 2 18.13 -7.20 4.03
N HIS A 3 17.46 -6.09 3.77
CA HIS A 3 16.38 -5.51 4.57
C HIS A 3 14.99 -5.99 4.16
N GLY A 4 14.01 -5.74 5.02
CA GLY A 4 12.59 -5.78 4.73
C GLY A 4 11.84 -7.01 5.21
N LEU A 5 10.56 -7.03 4.90
CA LEU A 5 9.60 -8.07 5.29
C LEU A 5 10.04 -9.52 4.99
N PRO A 6 10.75 -9.83 3.88
CA PRO A 6 11.18 -11.20 3.63
C PRO A 6 11.99 -11.80 4.75
N VAL A 7 12.95 -11.05 5.27
CA VAL A 7 13.83 -11.50 6.36
C VAL A 7 13.08 -11.53 7.68
N GLU A 8 12.29 -10.48 7.99
CA GLU A 8 11.50 -10.44 9.22
C GLU A 8 10.55 -11.62 9.33
N LEU A 9 9.81 -11.95 8.26
CA LEU A 9 8.85 -13.05 8.28
C LEU A 9 9.52 -14.43 8.40
N GLU A 10 10.72 -14.60 7.84
CA GLU A 10 11.50 -15.84 8.04
C GLU A 10 11.93 -15.96 9.51
N VAL A 11 12.38 -14.88 10.12
CA VAL A 11 12.76 -14.86 11.54
C VAL A 11 11.54 -15.04 12.44
N GLU A 12 10.42 -14.33 12.20
CA GLU A 12 9.16 -14.55 12.90
C GLU A 12 8.77 -16.03 12.90
N LYS A 13 8.79 -16.65 11.70
CA LYS A 13 8.46 -18.06 11.54
C LYS A 13 9.41 -18.98 12.31
N SER A 14 10.71 -18.71 12.27
CA SER A 14 11.73 -19.49 12.97
C SER A 14 11.60 -19.42 14.50
N LEU A 15 11.07 -18.31 15.02
CA LEU A 15 10.84 -18.06 16.44
C LEU A 15 9.40 -18.37 16.89
N GLY A 16 8.53 -18.80 15.98
CA GLY A 16 7.13 -19.11 16.27
C GLY A 16 6.28 -17.88 16.62
N MET A 17 6.64 -16.71 16.09
CA MET A 17 5.95 -15.43 16.35
C MET A 17 4.82 -15.17 15.36
N ASP A 18 3.79 -14.45 15.79
CA ASP A 18 2.66 -14.01 14.97
C ASP A 18 2.51 -12.49 14.99
N GLY A 19 3.46 -11.81 14.32
CA GLY A 19 3.41 -10.36 14.07
C GLY A 19 4.05 -9.48 15.13
N LYS A 20 3.79 -8.17 15.03
CA LYS A 20 4.52 -7.11 15.74
C LYS A 20 4.54 -7.25 17.26
N GLN A 21 3.42 -7.62 17.87
CA GLN A 21 3.32 -7.70 19.33
C GLN A 21 4.27 -8.75 19.93
N ASP A 22 4.48 -9.85 19.22
CA ASP A 22 5.40 -10.89 19.68
C ASP A 22 6.86 -10.45 19.51
N ILE A 23 7.17 -9.68 18.46
CA ILE A 23 8.48 -9.06 18.28
C ILE A 23 8.76 -8.06 19.40
N GLU A 24 7.79 -7.22 19.76
CA GLU A 24 7.93 -6.24 20.83
C GLU A 24 8.14 -6.90 22.20
N LYS A 25 7.43 -8.00 22.48
CA LYS A 25 7.63 -8.81 23.70
C LYS A 25 9.00 -9.49 23.75
N TYR A 26 9.48 -9.98 22.60
CA TYR A 26 10.79 -10.61 22.49
C TYR A 26 11.93 -9.58 22.67
N GLY A 27 11.70 -8.37 22.20
CA GLY A 27 12.64 -7.26 22.18
C GLY A 27 13.18 -6.97 20.78
N ILE A 28 13.20 -5.68 20.43
CA ILE A 28 13.60 -5.22 19.10
C ILE A 28 15.07 -5.55 18.81
N GLU A 29 15.98 -5.28 19.76
CA GLU A 29 17.42 -5.53 19.57
C GLU A 29 17.75 -7.01 19.31
N PRO A 30 17.30 -7.99 20.11
CA PRO A 30 17.56 -9.40 19.83
C PRO A 30 16.91 -9.86 18.54
N PHE A 31 15.75 -9.30 18.15
CA PHE A 31 15.10 -9.59 16.87
C PHE A 31 15.95 -9.11 15.68
N ILE A 32 16.48 -7.88 15.74
CA ILE A 32 17.38 -7.31 14.73
C ILE A 32 18.66 -8.17 14.57
N LYS A 33 19.25 -8.63 15.67
CA LYS A 33 20.39 -9.56 15.64
C LYS A 33 20.05 -10.86 14.90
N LYS A 34 18.86 -11.41 15.14
CA LYS A 34 18.39 -12.60 14.43
C LYS A 34 18.17 -12.34 12.93
N CYS A 35 17.68 -11.17 12.56
CA CYS A 35 17.57 -10.78 11.16
C CYS A 35 18.94 -10.72 10.47
N LYS A 36 19.95 -10.13 11.10
CA LYS A 36 21.34 -10.12 10.59
C LYS A 36 21.92 -11.51 10.41
N GLU A 37 21.70 -12.42 11.37
CA GLU A 37 22.13 -13.82 11.25
C GLU A 37 21.42 -14.55 10.10
N SER A 38 20.12 -14.32 9.93
CA SER A 38 19.29 -14.97 8.91
C SER A 38 19.70 -14.63 7.47
N VAL A 39 20.16 -13.40 7.24
CA VAL A 39 20.57 -12.90 5.91
C VAL A 39 21.66 -13.76 5.29
N TRP A 40 22.62 -14.27 6.08
CA TRP A 40 23.76 -15.02 5.59
C TRP A 40 23.54 -16.52 5.46
N LYS A 41 22.38 -17.02 5.91
CA LYS A 41 22.05 -18.45 5.98
C LYS A 41 22.24 -19.23 4.66
N TYR A 42 22.00 -18.57 3.53
CA TYR A 42 22.01 -19.24 2.22
C TYR A 42 23.16 -18.78 1.31
N THR A 43 24.13 -18.02 1.81
CA THR A 43 25.21 -17.43 1.00
C THR A 43 26.05 -18.49 0.30
N ASP A 44 26.40 -19.57 1.00
CA ASP A 44 27.19 -20.67 0.43
C ASP A 44 26.43 -21.43 -0.66
N GLU A 45 25.12 -21.56 -0.53
CA GLU A 45 24.28 -22.20 -1.54
C GLU A 45 24.17 -21.33 -2.79
N TRP A 46 24.02 -20.01 -2.61
CA TRP A 46 24.06 -19.04 -3.71
C TRP A 46 25.39 -19.08 -4.46
N ARG A 47 26.51 -19.11 -3.73
CA ARG A 47 27.85 -19.22 -4.33
C ARG A 47 27.98 -20.50 -5.18
N LYS A 48 27.64 -21.65 -4.61
CA LYS A 48 27.67 -22.94 -5.33
C LYS A 48 26.77 -22.92 -6.58
N MET A 49 25.58 -22.32 -6.49
CA MET A 49 24.67 -22.22 -7.63
C MET A 49 25.25 -21.33 -8.72
N SER A 50 25.79 -20.15 -8.37
CA SER A 50 26.41 -19.21 -9.30
C SER A 50 27.59 -19.85 -10.04
N ASP A 51 28.46 -20.55 -9.30
CA ASP A 51 29.59 -21.29 -9.88
C ASP A 51 29.11 -22.39 -10.83
N ARG A 52 28.06 -23.12 -10.41
CA ARG A 52 27.52 -24.26 -11.19
C ARG A 52 26.90 -23.85 -12.52
N VAL A 53 26.25 -22.69 -12.57
CA VAL A 53 25.63 -22.16 -13.80
C VAL A 53 26.58 -21.26 -14.60
N GLY A 54 27.80 -21.04 -14.13
CA GLY A 54 28.78 -20.16 -14.80
C GLY A 54 28.42 -18.67 -14.72
N TYR A 55 27.67 -18.27 -13.70
CA TYR A 55 27.34 -16.86 -13.44
C TYR A 55 28.46 -16.20 -12.66
N TRP A 56 29.35 -15.51 -13.37
CA TRP A 56 30.53 -14.89 -12.79
C TRP A 56 30.22 -13.54 -12.20
N VAL A 57 30.24 -13.45 -10.90
CA VAL A 57 30.01 -12.25 -10.11
C VAL A 57 30.99 -12.24 -8.93
N ASP A 58 31.43 -11.05 -8.52
CA ASP A 58 32.28 -10.90 -7.34
C ASP A 58 31.47 -11.11 -6.06
N MET A 59 31.43 -12.38 -5.59
CA MET A 59 30.77 -12.76 -4.35
C MET A 59 31.58 -12.43 -3.09
N ASP A 60 32.85 -12.02 -3.22
CA ASP A 60 33.70 -11.70 -2.09
C ASP A 60 33.56 -10.23 -1.66
N ASN A 61 33.13 -9.35 -2.58
CA ASN A 61 32.93 -7.94 -2.34
C ASN A 61 31.48 -7.50 -2.67
N PRO A 62 30.44 -8.13 -2.08
CA PRO A 62 29.06 -7.75 -2.35
C PRO A 62 28.73 -6.42 -1.67
N TYR A 63 27.87 -5.60 -2.26
CA TYR A 63 27.22 -4.55 -1.50
C TYR A 63 26.15 -5.18 -0.58
N VAL A 64 25.94 -4.59 0.58
CA VAL A 64 25.01 -5.11 1.60
C VAL A 64 24.16 -3.96 2.12
N THR A 65 22.87 -4.00 1.88
CA THR A 65 21.98 -2.86 2.16
C THR A 65 21.85 -2.52 3.65
N TYR A 66 22.17 -3.45 4.56
CA TYR A 66 22.19 -3.16 6.00
C TYR A 66 23.53 -2.61 6.53
N HIS A 67 24.58 -2.53 5.72
CA HIS A 67 25.82 -1.86 6.14
C HIS A 67 25.60 -0.36 6.30
N ASP A 68 26.22 0.21 7.31
CA ASP A 68 26.05 1.62 7.66
C ASP A 68 26.39 2.59 6.54
N ASP A 69 27.39 2.25 5.72
CA ASP A 69 27.82 3.07 4.58
C ASP A 69 26.74 3.12 3.49
N TYR A 70 26.09 1.98 3.25
CA TYR A 70 24.94 1.92 2.35
C TYR A 70 23.77 2.74 2.88
N ILE A 71 23.43 2.55 4.17
CA ILE A 71 22.36 3.30 4.86
C ILE A 71 22.63 4.80 4.84
N GLU A 72 23.88 5.22 5.04
CA GLU A 72 24.27 6.64 5.00
C GLU A 72 24.01 7.25 3.61
N SER A 73 24.32 6.53 2.54
CA SER A 73 24.01 6.95 1.16
C SER A 73 22.48 7.04 0.91
N VAL A 74 21.71 6.10 1.45
CA VAL A 74 20.24 6.14 1.40
C VAL A 74 19.70 7.36 2.16
N TRP A 75 20.25 7.68 3.32
CA TRP A 75 19.90 8.87 4.08
C TRP A 75 20.22 10.16 3.34
N TRP A 76 21.38 10.21 2.69
CA TRP A 76 21.73 11.34 1.81
C TRP A 76 20.67 11.51 0.71
N ALA A 77 20.30 10.44 0.03
CA ALA A 77 19.28 10.47 -1.03
C ALA A 77 17.95 11.03 -0.53
N LEU A 78 17.48 10.57 0.61
CA LEU A 78 16.23 11.08 1.21
C LEU A 78 16.32 12.55 1.61
N LYS A 79 17.47 12.99 2.11
CA LYS A 79 17.71 14.40 2.39
C LYS A 79 17.65 15.25 1.13
N GLU A 80 18.26 14.81 0.03
CA GLU A 80 18.18 15.51 -1.26
C GLU A 80 16.75 15.55 -1.80
N ILE A 81 15.99 14.45 -1.67
CA ILE A 81 14.56 14.40 -2.02
C ILE A 81 13.75 15.38 -1.15
N HIS A 82 14.05 15.46 0.15
CA HIS A 82 13.41 16.43 1.05
C HIS A 82 13.74 17.88 0.67
N LYS A 83 15.01 18.20 0.33
CA LYS A 83 15.41 19.53 -0.15
C LYS A 83 14.65 19.95 -1.42
N LYS A 84 14.30 18.99 -2.28
CA LYS A 84 13.46 19.21 -3.47
C LYS A 84 11.96 19.37 -3.14
N GLY A 85 11.57 19.29 -1.87
CA GLY A 85 10.18 19.42 -1.42
C GLY A 85 9.27 18.26 -1.81
N LEU A 86 9.85 17.08 -2.06
CA LEU A 86 9.12 15.88 -2.50
C LEU A 86 8.81 14.90 -1.37
N LEU A 87 9.48 14.99 -0.21
CA LEU A 87 9.20 14.15 0.96
C LEU A 87 8.18 14.84 1.87
N TYR A 88 7.06 14.19 2.15
CA TYR A 88 6.02 14.74 3.02
C TYR A 88 5.32 13.67 3.86
N LYS A 89 4.72 14.08 4.98
CA LYS A 89 3.84 13.24 5.79
C LYS A 89 2.39 13.50 5.39
N GLY A 90 1.66 12.46 5.02
CA GLY A 90 0.26 12.53 4.62
C GLY A 90 -0.62 11.60 5.45
N HIS A 91 -1.89 11.96 5.64
CA HIS A 91 -2.92 11.05 6.13
C HIS A 91 -3.79 10.67 4.94
N LYS A 92 -3.67 9.45 4.49
CA LYS A 92 -4.33 8.94 3.28
C LYS A 92 -4.87 7.54 3.52
N ILE A 93 -5.77 7.12 2.66
CA ILE A 93 -6.12 5.70 2.53
C ILE A 93 -4.96 5.01 1.83
N VAL A 94 -4.39 4.02 2.50
CA VAL A 94 -3.27 3.23 1.98
C VAL A 94 -3.62 1.75 1.98
N PRO A 95 -3.11 0.97 1.02
CA PRO A 95 -3.17 -0.48 1.09
C PRO A 95 -2.39 -0.96 2.32
N TYR A 96 -3.06 -1.69 3.18
CA TYR A 96 -2.53 -2.10 4.47
C TYR A 96 -2.62 -3.62 4.65
N CYS A 97 -1.53 -4.24 5.06
CA CYS A 97 -1.52 -5.65 5.43
C CYS A 97 -1.70 -5.80 6.95
N PRO A 98 -2.85 -6.28 7.43
CA PRO A 98 -3.13 -6.39 8.87
C PRO A 98 -2.27 -7.45 9.57
N ARG A 99 -1.82 -8.50 8.87
CA ARG A 99 -0.91 -9.51 9.43
C ARG A 99 0.51 -8.95 9.60
N CYS A 100 1.03 -8.28 8.58
CA CYS A 100 2.35 -7.66 8.65
C CYS A 100 2.35 -6.36 9.46
N GLY A 101 1.18 -5.77 9.72
CA GLY A 101 1.02 -4.54 10.50
C GLY A 101 1.63 -3.31 9.82
N THR A 102 1.63 -3.25 8.49
CA THR A 102 2.27 -2.16 7.73
C THR A 102 1.52 -1.82 6.45
N ALA A 103 1.66 -0.55 6.02
CA ALA A 103 1.22 -0.11 4.70
C ALA A 103 2.13 -0.66 3.60
N LEU A 104 1.60 -0.80 2.40
CA LEU A 104 2.33 -1.23 1.20
C LEU A 104 2.29 -0.13 0.14
N SER A 105 3.31 -0.08 -0.68
CA SER A 105 3.37 0.81 -1.85
C SER A 105 2.63 0.22 -3.06
N SER A 106 2.29 1.05 -4.04
CA SER A 106 1.51 0.62 -5.23
C SER A 106 2.21 -0.49 -6.02
N HIS A 107 3.53 -0.46 -6.11
CA HIS A 107 4.28 -1.50 -6.82
C HIS A 107 4.33 -2.84 -6.06
N GLU A 108 4.24 -2.83 -4.72
CA GLU A 108 4.09 -4.06 -3.91
C GLU A 108 2.69 -4.65 -4.06
N VAL A 109 1.66 -3.80 -4.02
CA VAL A 109 0.26 -4.20 -4.22
C VAL A 109 0.05 -4.84 -5.58
N ALA A 110 0.65 -4.25 -6.63
CA ALA A 110 0.55 -4.75 -8.00
C ALA A 110 1.06 -6.19 -8.19
N GLN A 111 1.88 -6.70 -7.28
CA GLN A 111 2.41 -8.07 -7.32
C GLN A 111 1.47 -9.11 -6.69
N GLY A 112 0.46 -8.67 -5.95
CA GLY A 112 -0.38 -9.54 -5.12
C GLY A 112 -1.83 -9.70 -5.59
N TYR A 113 -2.20 -9.24 -6.77
CA TYR A 113 -3.59 -9.39 -7.26
C TYR A 113 -3.95 -10.84 -7.57
N LYS A 114 -5.14 -11.24 -7.13
CA LYS A 114 -5.75 -12.56 -7.40
C LYS A 114 -7.21 -12.40 -7.76
N ASP A 115 -7.71 -13.24 -8.67
CA ASP A 115 -9.14 -13.32 -8.93
C ASP A 115 -9.83 -14.05 -7.78
N VAL A 116 -10.86 -13.43 -7.24
CA VAL A 116 -11.64 -13.93 -6.12
C VAL A 116 -13.13 -13.95 -6.45
N LYS A 117 -13.84 -14.89 -5.86
CA LYS A 117 -15.30 -14.97 -5.90
C LYS A 117 -15.83 -14.59 -4.53
N GLU A 118 -16.52 -13.46 -4.47
CA GLU A 118 -17.08 -12.91 -3.24
C GLU A 118 -18.58 -12.65 -3.41
N THR A 119 -19.24 -12.29 -2.33
CA THR A 119 -20.65 -11.89 -2.36
C THR A 119 -20.71 -10.37 -2.25
N SER A 120 -21.18 -9.72 -3.31
CA SER A 120 -21.59 -8.32 -3.22
C SER A 120 -23.05 -8.22 -2.75
N VAL A 121 -23.42 -7.08 -2.22
CA VAL A 121 -24.73 -6.90 -1.63
C VAL A 121 -25.36 -5.58 -2.01
N VAL A 122 -26.69 -5.59 -2.11
CA VAL A 122 -27.53 -4.39 -2.15
C VAL A 122 -28.21 -4.27 -0.79
N ALA A 123 -27.96 -3.16 -0.09
CA ALA A 123 -28.57 -2.84 1.19
C ALA A 123 -29.68 -1.80 1.03
N ARG A 124 -30.69 -1.86 1.90
CA ARG A 124 -31.82 -0.92 2.00
C ARG A 124 -31.52 0.12 3.06
N PHE A 125 -31.35 1.36 2.67
CA PHE A 125 -31.21 2.48 3.58
C PHE A 125 -32.54 3.20 3.71
N ARG A 126 -33.20 3.10 4.88
CA ARG A 126 -34.51 3.70 5.11
C ARG A 126 -34.42 5.23 5.06
N VAL A 127 -35.21 5.87 4.20
CA VAL A 127 -35.31 7.32 4.13
C VAL A 127 -35.99 7.85 5.42
N LYS A 128 -35.33 8.77 6.10
CA LYS A 128 -35.81 9.32 7.36
C LYS A 128 -37.12 10.10 7.18
N GLY A 129 -38.11 9.78 8.01
CA GLY A 129 -39.44 10.42 7.96
C GLY A 129 -40.34 9.97 6.80
N ARG A 130 -39.95 8.90 6.07
CA ARG A 130 -40.75 8.32 4.98
C ARG A 130 -40.98 6.82 5.24
N GLU A 131 -42.23 6.46 5.38
CA GLU A 131 -42.61 5.09 5.63
C GLU A 131 -42.33 4.18 4.42
N ASN A 132 -41.80 2.98 4.66
CA ASN A 132 -41.47 1.96 3.64
C ASN A 132 -40.72 2.50 2.39
N THR A 133 -39.90 3.54 2.57
CA THR A 133 -39.11 4.15 1.48
C THR A 133 -37.63 3.93 1.75
N TYR A 134 -36.92 3.39 0.76
CA TYR A 134 -35.50 2.99 0.88
C TYR A 134 -34.66 3.49 -0.28
N ILE A 135 -33.44 3.91 0.00
CA ILE A 135 -32.40 4.07 -1.01
C ILE A 135 -31.63 2.75 -1.11
N LEU A 136 -31.46 2.22 -2.32
CA LEU A 136 -30.71 1.00 -2.57
C LEU A 136 -29.25 1.34 -2.89
N ALA A 137 -28.32 0.88 -2.06
CA ALA A 137 -26.89 1.04 -2.33
C ALA A 137 -26.19 -0.32 -2.41
N TRP A 138 -25.27 -0.43 -3.36
CA TRP A 138 -24.51 -1.64 -3.63
C TRP A 138 -23.09 -1.54 -3.07
N THR A 139 -22.55 -2.65 -2.57
CA THR A 139 -21.16 -2.76 -2.16
C THR A 139 -20.58 -4.15 -2.42
N THR A 140 -19.28 -4.21 -2.73
CA THR A 140 -18.48 -5.45 -2.81
C THR A 140 -17.78 -5.78 -1.49
N THR A 141 -17.84 -4.88 -0.51
CA THR A 141 -17.16 -4.99 0.78
C THR A 141 -18.15 -4.79 1.94
N PRO A 142 -19.00 -5.79 2.24
CA PRO A 142 -20.03 -5.66 3.29
C PRO A 142 -19.49 -5.26 4.66
N TRP A 143 -18.24 -5.64 4.97
CA TRP A 143 -17.57 -5.30 6.22
C TRP A 143 -17.36 -3.80 6.45
N THR A 144 -17.48 -2.96 5.40
CA THR A 144 -17.39 -1.50 5.54
C THR A 144 -18.73 -0.83 5.91
N LEU A 145 -19.87 -1.54 5.74
CA LEU A 145 -21.21 -1.01 6.05
C LEU A 145 -21.39 -0.53 7.50
N PRO A 146 -20.80 -1.19 8.53
CA PRO A 146 -20.84 -0.67 9.91
C PRO A 146 -20.23 0.73 10.07
N SER A 147 -19.32 1.12 9.19
CA SER A 147 -18.65 2.44 9.17
C SER A 147 -19.28 3.42 8.17
N ASN A 148 -20.44 3.11 7.61
CA ASN A 148 -21.17 4.00 6.71
C ASN A 148 -21.51 5.33 7.37
N VAL A 149 -21.31 6.45 6.65
CA VAL A 149 -21.65 7.80 7.11
C VAL A 149 -22.41 8.63 6.09
N ALA A 150 -22.44 8.22 4.82
CA ALA A 150 -23.19 8.88 3.75
C ALA A 150 -23.52 7.90 2.63
N LEU A 151 -24.42 8.29 1.74
CA LEU A 151 -24.66 7.66 0.44
C LEU A 151 -24.28 8.66 -0.65
N CYS A 152 -23.62 8.20 -1.72
CA CYS A 152 -23.19 9.06 -2.82
C CYS A 152 -23.93 8.73 -4.10
N MET A 153 -24.43 9.78 -4.76
CA MET A 153 -25.08 9.71 -6.07
C MET A 153 -24.31 10.56 -7.08
N ASN A 154 -24.40 10.23 -8.35
CA ASN A 154 -23.87 11.09 -9.42
C ASN A 154 -24.81 12.29 -9.61
N PRO A 155 -24.34 13.55 -9.49
CA PRO A 155 -25.20 14.73 -9.53
C PRO A 155 -25.97 14.90 -10.85
N ASP A 156 -25.36 14.45 -11.96
CA ASP A 156 -25.84 14.67 -13.32
C ASP A 156 -26.69 13.52 -13.87
N GLU A 157 -26.69 12.38 -13.17
CA GLU A 157 -27.43 11.19 -13.57
C GLU A 157 -28.87 11.19 -13.05
N THR A 158 -29.70 10.41 -13.70
CA THR A 158 -31.13 10.29 -13.35
C THR A 158 -31.39 9.16 -12.38
N TYR A 159 -32.08 9.46 -11.31
CA TYR A 159 -32.57 8.55 -10.30
C TYR A 159 -34.10 8.54 -10.29
N VAL A 160 -34.68 7.40 -9.96
CA VAL A 160 -36.12 7.22 -9.88
C VAL A 160 -36.53 6.68 -8.52
N GLU A 161 -37.69 7.11 -8.07
CA GLU A 161 -38.43 6.45 -7.01
C GLU A 161 -39.46 5.55 -7.68
N ILE A 162 -39.45 4.28 -7.32
CA ILE A 162 -40.37 3.26 -7.82
C ILE A 162 -41.09 2.59 -6.65
N GLU A 163 -42.27 2.06 -6.89
CA GLU A 163 -42.99 1.20 -5.96
C GLU A 163 -43.02 -0.24 -6.49
N ALA A 164 -42.53 -1.17 -5.68
CA ALA A 164 -42.52 -2.60 -5.94
C ALA A 164 -42.61 -3.38 -4.64
N ASP A 165 -43.32 -4.52 -4.63
CA ASP A 165 -43.44 -5.42 -3.49
C ASP A 165 -43.89 -4.75 -2.18
N GLY A 166 -44.71 -3.70 -2.27
CA GLY A 166 -45.26 -2.98 -1.12
C GLY A 166 -44.30 -2.00 -0.44
N ALA A 167 -43.18 -1.68 -1.08
CA ALA A 167 -42.20 -0.69 -0.62
C ALA A 167 -41.77 0.23 -1.77
N ARG A 168 -41.17 1.36 -1.42
CA ARG A 168 -40.61 2.33 -2.38
C ARG A 168 -39.10 2.27 -2.38
N TYR A 169 -38.53 2.32 -3.56
CA TYR A 169 -37.10 2.21 -3.76
C TYR A 169 -36.56 3.37 -4.62
N ILE A 170 -35.43 3.94 -4.20
CA ILE A 170 -34.71 5.01 -4.90
C ILE A 170 -33.39 4.43 -5.41
N MET A 171 -33.18 4.49 -6.72
CA MET A 171 -31.95 4.05 -7.39
C MET A 171 -31.82 4.70 -8.76
N ALA A 172 -30.68 4.51 -9.44
CA ALA A 172 -30.47 5.03 -10.79
C ALA A 172 -31.46 4.39 -11.78
N GLU A 173 -32.12 5.21 -12.60
CA GLU A 173 -33.14 4.78 -13.58
C GLU A 173 -32.62 3.70 -14.52
N ALA A 174 -31.42 3.89 -15.07
CA ALA A 174 -30.81 2.97 -16.02
C ALA A 174 -30.58 1.54 -15.46
N LEU A 175 -30.53 1.40 -14.13
CA LEU A 175 -30.23 0.13 -13.46
C LEU A 175 -31.45 -0.58 -12.88
N VAL A 176 -32.62 0.06 -12.90
CA VAL A 176 -33.88 -0.53 -12.38
C VAL A 176 -34.18 -1.90 -13.02
N PRO A 177 -34.04 -2.12 -14.33
CA PRO A 177 -34.36 -3.41 -14.96
C PRO A 177 -33.50 -4.59 -14.46
N ASN A 178 -32.33 -4.32 -13.84
CA ASN A 178 -31.48 -5.36 -13.28
C ASN A 178 -32.01 -5.92 -11.96
N PHE A 179 -32.96 -5.22 -11.32
CA PHE A 179 -33.46 -5.55 -10.00
C PHE A 179 -34.95 -5.78 -9.93
N PHE A 180 -35.74 -5.16 -10.84
CA PHE A 180 -37.20 -5.19 -10.83
C PHE A 180 -37.74 -5.51 -12.22
N GLU A 181 -38.53 -6.56 -12.32
CA GLU A 181 -39.26 -6.94 -13.55
C GLU A 181 -40.54 -6.11 -13.71
N THR A 182 -41.21 -5.83 -12.59
CA THR A 182 -42.44 -5.04 -12.54
C THR A 182 -42.37 -4.01 -11.43
N TYR A 183 -42.72 -2.78 -11.74
CA TYR A 183 -42.76 -1.68 -10.78
C TYR A 183 -43.66 -0.55 -11.26
N THR A 184 -44.07 0.31 -10.33
CA THR A 184 -44.76 1.56 -10.61
C THR A 184 -43.79 2.73 -10.45
N HIS A 185 -43.66 3.55 -11.47
CA HIS A 185 -42.84 4.75 -11.41
C HIS A 185 -43.55 5.84 -10.58
N ILE A 186 -42.92 6.37 -9.56
CA ILE A 186 -43.48 7.40 -8.67
C ILE A 186 -42.88 8.78 -9.01
N GLU A 187 -41.57 8.92 -9.04
CA GLU A 187 -40.91 10.19 -9.24
C GLU A 187 -39.54 10.00 -9.94
N LYS A 188 -39.12 11.03 -10.67
CA LYS A 188 -37.84 11.09 -11.34
C LYS A 188 -37.13 12.38 -11.00
N ARG A 189 -35.85 12.28 -10.58
CA ARG A 189 -34.99 13.40 -10.20
C ARG A 189 -33.56 13.15 -10.63
N THR A 190 -32.74 14.21 -10.67
CA THR A 190 -31.28 14.09 -10.77
C THR A 190 -30.69 13.71 -9.41
N GLY A 191 -29.47 13.15 -9.40
CA GLY A 191 -28.79 12.89 -8.14
C GLY A 191 -28.59 14.15 -7.30
N LYS A 192 -28.40 15.30 -7.96
CA LYS A 192 -28.28 16.60 -7.29
C LYS A 192 -29.54 17.00 -6.50
N GLU A 193 -30.71 16.63 -6.97
CA GLU A 193 -31.97 16.91 -6.29
C GLU A 193 -32.22 16.01 -5.07
N TYR A 194 -31.51 14.87 -4.97
CA TYR A 194 -31.50 14.02 -3.79
C TYR A 194 -30.47 14.44 -2.74
N GLU A 195 -29.52 15.32 -3.06
CA GLU A 195 -28.51 15.76 -2.11
C GLU A 195 -29.13 16.30 -0.81
N GLY A 196 -28.60 15.87 0.32
CA GLY A 196 -29.11 16.24 1.63
C GLY A 196 -30.26 15.38 2.16
N THR A 197 -30.81 14.45 1.35
CA THR A 197 -31.83 13.50 1.82
C THR A 197 -31.26 12.65 2.95
N GLU A 198 -31.88 12.69 4.14
CA GLU A 198 -31.45 11.95 5.33
C GLU A 198 -31.99 10.52 5.31
N TYR A 199 -31.20 9.59 5.85
CA TYR A 199 -31.58 8.18 6.01
C TYR A 199 -31.21 7.66 7.40
N GLU A 200 -31.80 6.54 7.80
CA GLU A 200 -31.48 5.85 9.05
C GLU A 200 -30.23 4.97 8.87
N PRO A 201 -29.24 5.00 9.79
CA PRO A 201 -28.05 4.17 9.70
C PRO A 201 -28.39 2.67 9.80
N LEU A 202 -27.69 1.82 9.05
CA LEU A 202 -27.85 0.36 9.11
C LEU A 202 -27.42 -0.21 10.48
N PHE A 203 -26.40 0.42 11.08
CA PHE A 203 -25.83 0.05 12.37
C PHE A 203 -25.65 1.29 13.24
N SER A 204 -25.82 1.12 14.56
CA SER A 204 -25.75 2.21 15.53
C SER A 204 -24.39 2.39 16.19
N TYR A 205 -23.37 1.60 15.82
CA TYR A 205 -22.07 1.54 16.51
C TYR A 205 -21.32 2.89 16.61
N SER A 206 -21.50 3.75 15.63
CA SER A 206 -20.85 5.07 15.58
C SER A 206 -21.79 6.25 15.85
N VAL A 207 -23.09 5.99 16.00
CA VAL A 207 -24.08 7.07 16.21
C VAL A 207 -23.78 7.82 17.51
N GLY A 208 -23.59 9.14 17.41
CA GLY A 208 -23.27 10.00 18.55
C GLY A 208 -21.80 10.04 18.95
N SER A 209 -20.91 9.32 18.25
CA SER A 209 -19.47 9.34 18.52
C SER A 209 -18.72 10.50 17.84
N PHE A 210 -19.39 11.27 16.98
CA PHE A 210 -18.84 12.39 16.21
C PHE A 210 -19.79 13.60 16.23
N ARG A 211 -19.27 14.78 15.86
CA ARG A 211 -20.03 16.04 15.83
C ARG A 211 -20.47 16.45 14.43
N GLU A 212 -19.82 15.90 13.42
CA GLU A 212 -20.06 16.16 12.00
C GLU A 212 -21.44 15.62 11.59
N LYS A 213 -22.05 16.26 10.58
CA LYS A 213 -23.28 15.76 9.98
C LYS A 213 -22.99 14.46 9.23
N ALA A 214 -23.84 13.43 9.44
CA ALA A 214 -23.74 12.14 8.77
C ALA A 214 -25.13 11.60 8.39
N PHE A 215 -25.17 10.48 7.67
CA PHE A 215 -26.37 9.72 7.27
C PHE A 215 -27.30 10.52 6.35
N TYR A 216 -26.70 11.11 5.31
CA TYR A 216 -27.42 11.81 4.25
C TYR A 216 -26.79 11.57 2.88
N VAL A 217 -27.52 11.88 1.82
CA VAL A 217 -27.06 11.76 0.43
C VAL A 217 -26.12 12.91 0.10
N VAL A 218 -24.96 12.58 -0.45
CA VAL A 218 -23.96 13.50 -1.02
C VAL A 218 -23.80 13.22 -2.51
N CYS A 219 -23.10 14.07 -3.25
CA CYS A 219 -22.94 13.92 -4.68
C CYS A 219 -21.47 13.95 -5.11
N ASP A 220 -21.12 13.05 -6.05
CA ASP A 220 -19.82 13.06 -6.73
C ASP A 220 -19.91 12.37 -8.09
N SER A 221 -19.17 12.90 -9.07
CA SER A 221 -19.15 12.41 -10.46
C SER A 221 -18.43 11.05 -10.63
N TYR A 222 -17.69 10.56 -9.61
CA TYR A 222 -17.04 9.25 -9.68
C TYR A 222 -18.06 8.07 -9.65
N VAL A 223 -19.29 8.32 -9.19
CA VAL A 223 -20.33 7.30 -9.17
C VAL A 223 -20.76 6.98 -10.61
N THR A 224 -20.54 5.74 -11.03
CA THR A 224 -20.88 5.24 -12.37
C THR A 224 -22.18 4.45 -12.37
N LEU A 225 -22.76 4.27 -13.57
CA LEU A 225 -23.95 3.45 -13.79
C LEU A 225 -23.64 2.11 -14.51
N THR A 226 -22.37 1.67 -14.45
CA THR A 226 -21.96 0.40 -15.09
C THR A 226 -22.40 -0.81 -14.29
N ASP A 227 -22.40 -0.69 -12.95
CA ASP A 227 -22.70 -1.78 -12.03
C ASP A 227 -23.51 -1.30 -10.82
N GLY A 228 -24.08 -2.24 -10.09
CA GLY A 228 -24.78 -1.98 -8.83
C GLY A 228 -26.11 -1.24 -9.02
N THR A 229 -26.36 -0.25 -8.17
CA THR A 229 -27.61 0.52 -8.11
C THR A 229 -27.47 1.99 -8.52
N GLY A 230 -26.24 2.43 -8.88
CA GLY A 230 -25.92 3.84 -9.09
C GLY A 230 -25.84 4.65 -7.79
N VAL A 231 -25.88 4.01 -6.65
CA VAL A 231 -25.70 4.62 -5.32
C VAL A 231 -24.59 3.88 -4.60
N VAL A 232 -23.57 4.62 -4.16
CA VAL A 232 -22.42 4.08 -3.42
C VAL A 232 -22.54 4.47 -1.96
N HIS A 233 -22.28 3.53 -1.04
CA HIS A 233 -22.16 3.86 0.38
C HIS A 233 -20.77 4.43 0.68
N ILE A 234 -20.66 5.42 1.55
CA ILE A 234 -19.43 6.12 1.88
C ILE A 234 -18.96 5.71 3.27
N ALA A 235 -17.74 5.16 3.31
CA ALA A 235 -16.98 4.86 4.53
C ALA A 235 -15.56 5.44 4.43
N PRO A 236 -15.35 6.71 4.79
CA PRO A 236 -14.11 7.46 4.55
C PRO A 236 -12.84 6.82 5.13
N ALA A 237 -12.97 5.92 6.11
CA ALA A 237 -11.83 5.20 6.68
C ALA A 237 -11.25 4.11 5.77
N PHE A 238 -11.99 3.65 4.73
CA PHE A 238 -11.69 2.42 3.98
C PHE A 238 -11.73 2.56 2.45
N GLY A 239 -12.04 3.74 1.91
CA GLY A 239 -12.06 4.00 0.47
C GLY A 239 -11.39 5.35 0.13
N GLU A 240 -10.55 5.38 -0.91
CA GLU A 240 -9.87 6.61 -1.31
C GLU A 240 -10.85 7.67 -1.81
N ASP A 241 -11.80 7.28 -2.67
CA ASP A 241 -12.83 8.20 -3.18
C ASP A 241 -13.81 8.58 -2.07
N ASP A 242 -14.16 7.63 -1.18
CA ASP A 242 -14.95 7.91 0.02
C ASP A 242 -14.27 8.94 0.92
N TYR A 243 -12.94 8.86 1.07
CA TYR A 243 -12.16 9.81 1.86
C TYR A 243 -12.15 11.21 1.21
N LYS A 244 -12.00 11.29 -0.12
CA LYS A 244 -12.07 12.56 -0.88
C LYS A 244 -13.45 13.22 -0.73
N VAL A 245 -14.52 12.43 -0.93
CA VAL A 245 -15.91 12.88 -0.72
C VAL A 245 -16.13 13.30 0.72
N GLY A 246 -15.66 12.47 1.67
CA GLY A 246 -15.74 12.76 3.10
C GLY A 246 -15.11 14.09 3.48
N ARG A 247 -13.94 14.39 2.92
CA ARG A 247 -13.27 15.68 3.10
C ARG A 247 -14.05 16.85 2.54
N ARG A 248 -14.64 16.71 1.34
CA ARG A 248 -15.43 17.76 0.68
C ARG A 248 -16.69 18.11 1.46
N TYR A 249 -17.36 17.11 1.99
CA TYR A 249 -18.61 17.27 2.73
C TYR A 249 -18.44 17.34 4.25
N ASN A 250 -17.19 17.36 4.73
CA ASN A 250 -16.85 17.33 6.16
C ASN A 250 -17.57 16.19 6.90
N LEU A 251 -17.52 14.97 6.31
CA LEU A 251 -18.09 13.78 6.94
C LEU A 251 -17.14 13.21 8.01
N PRO A 252 -17.66 12.54 9.04
CA PRO A 252 -16.82 11.88 10.03
C PRO A 252 -16.04 10.71 9.43
N VAL A 253 -14.85 10.45 9.97
CA VAL A 253 -14.04 9.27 9.64
C VAL A 253 -14.27 8.22 10.74
N VAL A 254 -15.11 7.25 10.44
CA VAL A 254 -15.49 6.17 11.38
C VAL A 254 -14.66 4.93 11.07
N GLN A 255 -13.74 4.60 11.97
CA GLN A 255 -12.82 3.47 11.84
C GLN A 255 -13.09 2.46 12.96
N LEU A 256 -13.88 1.42 12.65
CA LEU A 256 -14.30 0.38 13.59
C LEU A 256 -13.43 -0.88 13.52
N VAL A 257 -12.47 -0.91 12.61
CA VAL A 257 -11.51 -2.01 12.43
C VAL A 257 -10.15 -1.55 12.92
N ASN A 258 -9.52 -2.33 13.78
CA ASN A 258 -8.21 -2.04 14.36
C ASN A 258 -7.05 -2.39 13.41
N GLU A 259 -5.81 -2.15 13.83
CA GLU A 259 -4.60 -2.43 13.04
C GLU A 259 -4.38 -3.92 12.73
N ARG A 260 -5.02 -4.85 13.42
CA ARG A 260 -5.05 -6.28 13.08
C ARG A 260 -6.09 -6.65 12.03
N GLY A 261 -6.83 -5.67 11.53
CA GLY A 261 -7.93 -5.87 10.59
C GLY A 261 -9.17 -6.49 11.25
N CYS A 262 -9.28 -6.42 12.56
CA CYS A 262 -10.41 -6.97 13.32
C CYS A 262 -11.28 -5.83 13.86
N PHE A 263 -12.59 -6.06 13.91
CA PHE A 263 -13.52 -5.16 14.58
C PHE A 263 -13.16 -5.01 16.06
N ASP A 264 -13.34 -3.82 16.61
CA ASP A 264 -13.07 -3.51 18.01
C ASP A 264 -14.35 -3.60 18.89
N GLU A 265 -14.18 -3.29 20.18
CA GLU A 265 -15.24 -3.40 21.19
C GLU A 265 -16.46 -2.50 20.96
N ARG A 266 -16.35 -1.50 20.08
CA ARG A 266 -17.48 -0.65 19.69
C ARG A 266 -18.54 -1.40 18.88
N CYS A 267 -18.17 -2.55 18.33
CA CYS A 267 -19.05 -3.46 17.57
C CYS A 267 -19.18 -4.79 18.31
N PRO A 268 -20.00 -4.91 19.36
CA PRO A 268 -20.04 -6.10 20.24
C PRO A 268 -20.23 -7.42 19.49
N GLU A 269 -21.11 -7.46 18.48
CA GLU A 269 -21.44 -8.66 17.70
C GLU A 269 -20.32 -9.04 16.71
N LEU A 270 -19.44 -8.09 16.37
CA LEU A 270 -18.36 -8.26 15.42
C LEU A 270 -16.97 -8.27 16.10
N ASN A 271 -16.90 -7.97 17.41
CA ASN A 271 -15.66 -7.78 18.14
C ASN A 271 -14.70 -8.95 17.97
N GLY A 272 -13.45 -8.63 17.59
CA GLY A 272 -12.40 -9.61 17.35
C GLY A 272 -12.48 -10.35 16.01
N LEU A 273 -13.56 -10.20 15.25
CA LEU A 273 -13.66 -10.81 13.93
C LEU A 273 -12.82 -10.04 12.92
N PHE A 274 -12.06 -10.78 12.11
CA PHE A 274 -11.35 -10.20 10.97
C PHE A 274 -12.36 -9.65 9.94
N ALA A 275 -12.11 -8.46 9.41
CA ALA A 275 -13.02 -7.69 8.56
C ALA A 275 -13.70 -8.55 7.46
N LYS A 276 -12.92 -9.23 6.62
CA LYS A 276 -13.45 -10.11 5.56
C LYS A 276 -14.25 -11.32 6.09
N LYS A 277 -13.94 -11.81 7.29
CA LYS A 277 -14.69 -12.91 7.93
C LYS A 277 -16.01 -12.43 8.56
N ALA A 278 -16.10 -11.14 8.88
CA ALA A 278 -17.31 -10.53 9.41
C ALA A 278 -18.41 -10.35 8.36
N ASP A 279 -18.10 -10.41 7.07
CA ASP A 279 -19.08 -10.23 5.99
C ASP A 279 -20.33 -11.09 6.20
N LYS A 280 -20.16 -12.37 6.50
CA LYS A 280 -21.29 -13.28 6.73
C LYS A 280 -22.18 -12.82 7.89
N VAL A 281 -21.58 -12.46 9.02
CA VAL A 281 -22.32 -12.02 10.22
C VAL A 281 -23.06 -10.71 9.93
N ILE A 282 -22.43 -9.78 9.22
CA ILE A 282 -23.04 -8.51 8.82
C ILE A 282 -24.25 -8.76 7.91
N LEU A 283 -24.12 -9.68 6.95
CA LEU A 283 -25.22 -10.04 6.06
C LEU A 283 -26.40 -10.67 6.81
N ASP A 284 -26.12 -11.58 7.74
CA ASP A 284 -27.15 -12.20 8.58
C ASP A 284 -27.87 -11.15 9.43
N MET A 285 -27.15 -10.19 10.03
CA MET A 285 -27.73 -9.07 10.77
C MET A 285 -28.60 -8.15 9.90
N LEU A 286 -28.19 -7.87 8.66
CA LEU A 286 -28.98 -7.06 7.72
C LEU A 286 -30.26 -7.81 7.28
N GLU A 287 -30.18 -9.11 7.10
CA GLU A 287 -31.33 -9.96 6.75
C GLU A 287 -32.36 -9.99 7.90
N GLU A 288 -31.91 -10.20 9.14
CA GLU A 288 -32.75 -10.15 10.34
C GLU A 288 -33.47 -8.80 10.52
N LYS A 289 -32.82 -7.69 10.18
CA LYS A 289 -33.39 -6.34 10.21
C LYS A 289 -34.29 -6.03 9.00
N GLY A 290 -34.36 -6.91 8.00
CA GLY A 290 -35.07 -6.65 6.74
C GLY A 290 -34.39 -5.56 5.87
N LEU A 291 -33.11 -5.29 6.10
CA LEU A 291 -32.34 -4.26 5.41
C LEU A 291 -31.43 -4.82 4.30
N LEU A 292 -31.36 -6.13 4.15
CA LEU A 292 -30.72 -6.77 3.01
C LEU A 292 -31.71 -6.87 1.85
N PHE A 293 -31.38 -6.26 0.70
CA PHE A 293 -32.22 -6.36 -0.49
C PHE A 293 -31.86 -7.57 -1.35
N LYS A 294 -30.56 -7.70 -1.72
CA LYS A 294 -30.12 -8.77 -2.63
C LYS A 294 -28.66 -9.13 -2.37
N LYS A 295 -28.35 -10.43 -2.46
CA LYS A 295 -26.96 -10.96 -2.51
C LYS A 295 -26.65 -11.30 -3.97
N LEU A 296 -25.49 -10.90 -4.47
CA LEU A 296 -25.06 -11.13 -5.85
C LEU A 296 -23.67 -11.76 -5.85
N PRO A 297 -23.41 -12.81 -6.64
CA PRO A 297 -22.06 -13.30 -6.85
C PRO A 297 -21.23 -12.24 -7.58
N PHE A 298 -20.01 -12.03 -7.13
CA PHE A 298 -19.11 -11.05 -7.70
C PHE A 298 -17.70 -11.64 -7.88
N GLU A 299 -17.25 -11.70 -9.12
CA GLU A 299 -15.90 -12.13 -9.46
C GLU A 299 -15.08 -10.91 -9.84
N HIS A 300 -13.97 -10.71 -9.12
CA HIS A 300 -13.10 -9.56 -9.36
C HIS A 300 -11.66 -9.84 -8.95
N SER A 301 -10.75 -9.00 -9.41
CA SER A 301 -9.36 -9.03 -8.99
C SER A 301 -9.19 -8.27 -7.69
N TYR A 302 -8.64 -8.91 -6.64
CA TYR A 302 -8.46 -8.34 -5.29
C TYR A 302 -6.98 -8.39 -4.87
N PRO A 303 -6.46 -7.33 -4.21
CA PRO A 303 -5.07 -7.30 -3.79
C PRO A 303 -4.82 -8.09 -2.51
N PHE A 304 -3.78 -8.92 -2.53
CA PHE A 304 -3.22 -9.63 -1.38
C PHE A 304 -1.82 -9.11 -1.08
N CYS A 305 -1.37 -9.29 0.15
CA CYS A 305 0.01 -8.99 0.50
C CYS A 305 0.95 -9.88 -0.31
N TRP A 306 1.82 -9.27 -1.10
CA TRP A 306 2.78 -9.97 -1.95
C TRP A 306 3.69 -10.94 -1.16
N ARG A 307 3.75 -10.78 0.16
CA ARG A 307 4.66 -11.52 1.03
C ARG A 307 4.00 -12.59 1.90
N CYS A 308 2.91 -12.26 2.59
CA CYS A 308 2.23 -13.18 3.52
C CYS A 308 0.88 -13.70 3.02
N ASP A 309 0.46 -13.24 1.83
CA ASP A 309 -0.77 -13.67 1.17
C ASP A 309 -2.08 -13.33 1.91
N THR A 310 -2.00 -12.41 2.86
CA THR A 310 -3.18 -11.89 3.55
C THR A 310 -3.91 -10.90 2.66
N PRO A 311 -5.25 -10.94 2.56
CA PRO A 311 -6.02 -9.92 1.84
C PRO A 311 -5.74 -8.54 2.43
N LEU A 312 -5.46 -7.56 1.57
CA LEU A 312 -5.19 -6.19 1.99
C LEU A 312 -6.48 -5.48 2.36
N LEU A 313 -6.38 -4.55 3.30
CA LEU A 313 -7.43 -3.60 3.60
C LEU A 313 -6.98 -2.21 3.13
N TYR A 314 -7.90 -1.43 2.55
CA TYR A 314 -7.66 -0.01 2.39
C TYR A 314 -7.95 0.67 3.73
N TYR A 315 -6.98 1.44 4.25
CA TYR A 315 -6.99 1.85 5.66
C TYR A 315 -6.45 3.27 5.82
N ALA A 316 -7.20 4.11 6.53
CA ALA A 316 -6.79 5.50 6.81
C ALA A 316 -5.61 5.54 7.77
N ARG A 317 -4.44 5.95 7.30
CA ARG A 317 -3.21 6.06 8.10
C ARG A 317 -2.37 7.27 7.76
N SER A 318 -1.61 7.74 8.75
CA SER A 318 -0.50 8.64 8.51
C SER A 318 0.72 7.85 8.03
N SER A 319 1.33 8.28 6.94
CA SER A 319 2.52 7.67 6.36
C SER A 319 3.41 8.74 5.74
N TRP A 320 4.69 8.43 5.49
CA TRP A 320 5.59 9.27 4.74
C TRP A 320 5.53 8.91 3.26
N PHE A 321 5.53 9.91 2.41
CA PHE A 321 5.40 9.77 0.96
C PHE A 321 6.49 10.54 0.24
N ILE A 322 6.91 10.00 -0.92
CA ILE A 322 7.63 10.75 -1.95
C ILE A 322 6.62 11.16 -3.02
N GLU A 323 6.53 12.46 -3.30
CA GLU A 323 5.58 13.04 -4.28
C GLU A 323 6.09 12.82 -5.71
N VAL A 324 6.16 11.55 -6.13
CA VAL A 324 6.65 11.15 -7.46
C VAL A 324 5.74 11.67 -8.59
N THR A 325 4.49 11.98 -8.28
CA THR A 325 3.55 12.59 -9.24
C THR A 325 4.02 13.94 -9.76
N LYS A 326 4.78 14.70 -8.98
CA LYS A 326 5.39 15.97 -9.41
C LYS A 326 6.51 15.82 -10.45
N VAL A 327 7.14 14.67 -10.48
CA VAL A 327 8.27 14.37 -11.39
C VAL A 327 7.88 13.38 -12.49
N LYS A 328 6.61 13.13 -12.67
CA LYS A 328 6.07 12.14 -13.63
C LYS A 328 6.62 12.33 -15.04
N GLU A 329 6.64 13.55 -15.55
CA GLU A 329 7.13 13.84 -16.91
C GLU A 329 8.62 13.54 -17.05
N HIS A 330 9.43 13.80 -16.01
CA HIS A 330 10.85 13.42 -15.96
C HIS A 330 11.03 11.90 -15.97
N LEU A 331 10.17 11.17 -15.22
CA LEU A 331 10.19 9.70 -15.20
C LEU A 331 9.87 9.11 -16.58
N ILE A 332 8.86 9.66 -17.26
CA ILE A 332 8.48 9.24 -18.61
C ILE A 332 9.62 9.54 -19.61
N ALA A 333 10.24 10.72 -19.52
CA ALA A 333 11.38 11.07 -20.37
C ALA A 333 12.58 10.15 -20.12
N ALA A 334 12.92 9.88 -18.87
CA ALA A 334 13.98 8.95 -18.50
C ALA A 334 13.71 7.52 -19.01
N ASN A 335 12.47 7.03 -18.86
CA ASN A 335 12.05 5.74 -19.41
C ASN A 335 12.24 5.65 -20.94
N ARG A 336 11.87 6.70 -21.66
CA ARG A 336 12.03 6.76 -23.13
C ARG A 336 13.48 6.72 -23.57
N SER A 337 14.43 7.19 -22.76
CA SER A 337 15.86 7.16 -23.06
C SER A 337 16.46 5.76 -22.96
N VAL A 338 15.81 4.82 -22.30
CA VAL A 338 16.27 3.44 -22.12
C VAL A 338 15.96 2.60 -23.37
N ASN A 339 16.94 1.78 -23.76
CA ASN A 339 16.73 0.74 -24.77
C ASN A 339 16.15 -0.52 -24.10
N TRP A 340 14.85 -0.70 -24.21
CA TRP A 340 14.14 -1.85 -23.66
C TRP A 340 14.12 -3.03 -24.64
N MET A 341 14.45 -4.21 -24.16
CA MET A 341 14.38 -5.47 -24.91
C MET A 341 13.48 -6.48 -24.17
N PRO A 342 12.24 -6.74 -24.66
CA PRO A 342 11.64 -6.22 -25.89
C PRO A 342 11.16 -4.77 -25.77
N GLU A 343 11.16 -4.04 -26.89
CA GLU A 343 10.78 -2.62 -26.97
C GLU A 343 9.34 -2.34 -26.49
N THR A 344 8.46 -3.30 -26.63
CA THR A 344 7.05 -3.19 -26.20
C THR A 344 6.89 -2.88 -24.70
N ILE A 345 7.88 -3.16 -23.88
CA ILE A 345 7.87 -2.83 -22.45
C ILE A 345 7.90 -1.32 -22.22
N LYS A 346 8.64 -0.58 -23.05
CA LYS A 346 8.86 0.86 -22.91
C LYS A 346 7.57 1.67 -22.79
N GLU A 347 6.71 1.62 -23.80
CA GLU A 347 5.45 2.35 -23.84
C GLU A 347 4.29 1.51 -23.26
N GLY A 348 4.41 0.19 -23.29
CA GLY A 348 3.41 -0.74 -22.76
C GLY A 348 3.46 -0.82 -21.24
N ARG A 349 4.02 -1.92 -20.71
CA ARG A 349 3.93 -2.21 -19.27
C ARG A 349 4.59 -1.17 -18.37
N MET A 350 5.77 -0.67 -18.74
CA MET A 350 6.47 0.36 -17.96
C MET A 350 5.85 1.75 -18.19
N GLY A 351 5.63 2.14 -19.46
CA GLY A 351 5.05 3.45 -19.80
C GLY A 351 3.68 3.66 -19.17
N ASN A 352 2.76 2.72 -19.34
CA ASN A 352 1.42 2.78 -18.74
C ASN A 352 1.46 2.90 -17.20
N PHE A 353 2.45 2.31 -16.56
CA PHE A 353 2.60 2.46 -15.11
C PHE A 353 3.03 3.88 -14.73
N LEU A 354 4.00 4.43 -15.44
CA LEU A 354 4.49 5.78 -15.17
C LEU A 354 3.44 6.85 -15.47
N GLU A 355 2.61 6.66 -16.50
CA GLU A 355 1.49 7.55 -16.81
C GLU A 355 0.45 7.60 -15.68
N ASN A 356 0.28 6.49 -14.97
CA ASN A 356 -0.66 6.35 -13.86
C ASN A 356 0.04 6.30 -12.49
N VAL A 357 1.28 6.81 -12.40
CA VAL A 357 2.04 6.78 -11.16
C VAL A 357 1.32 7.57 -10.06
N ILE A 358 1.32 7.02 -8.87
CA ILE A 358 0.85 7.69 -7.64
C ILE A 358 2.03 7.92 -6.69
N ASP A 359 1.84 8.78 -5.70
CA ASP A 359 2.89 9.06 -4.71
C ASP A 359 3.36 7.79 -4.01
N TRP A 360 4.66 7.66 -3.85
CA TRP A 360 5.28 6.48 -3.27
C TRP A 360 5.16 6.49 -1.75
N GLY A 361 4.36 5.58 -1.19
CA GLY A 361 4.29 5.34 0.24
C GLY A 361 5.59 4.73 0.75
N LEU A 362 6.41 5.55 1.40
CA LEU A 362 7.80 5.23 1.73
C LEU A 362 7.95 4.49 3.07
N SER A 363 7.20 4.89 4.10
CA SER A 363 7.42 4.37 5.46
C SER A 363 6.75 3.02 5.71
N ARG A 364 7.43 2.20 6.51
CA ARG A 364 6.96 0.89 6.98
C ARG A 364 6.99 0.86 8.50
N ASP A 365 5.87 0.44 9.10
CA ASP A 365 5.75 0.23 10.56
C ASP A 365 6.39 -1.11 10.96
N ARG A 366 7.69 -1.24 10.67
CA ARG A 366 8.45 -2.49 10.88
C ARG A 366 9.78 -2.19 11.59
N TYR A 367 10.63 -3.19 11.73
CA TYR A 367 11.84 -3.13 12.56
C TYR A 367 13.13 -3.33 11.77
N TRP A 368 13.16 -4.32 10.86
CA TRP A 368 14.34 -4.66 10.05
C TRP A 368 14.31 -3.91 8.70
N GLY A 369 14.96 -2.79 8.66
CA GLY A 369 15.05 -1.92 7.49
C GLY A 369 15.87 -0.68 7.82
N THR A 370 16.24 0.06 6.79
CA THR A 370 16.86 1.37 6.94
C THR A 370 15.92 2.30 7.74
N PRO A 371 16.33 2.79 8.91
CA PRO A 371 15.50 3.71 9.68
C PRO A 371 15.25 5.01 8.92
N LEU A 372 14.00 5.47 8.92
CA LEU A 372 13.66 6.75 8.29
C LEU A 372 14.39 7.90 9.01
N PRO A 373 15.26 8.68 8.33
CA PRO A 373 16.12 9.69 8.97
C PRO A 373 15.40 11.00 9.24
N VAL A 374 14.18 10.93 9.78
CA VAL A 374 13.31 12.09 9.98
C VAL A 374 13.06 12.30 11.47
N TRP A 375 13.47 13.45 11.96
CA TRP A 375 13.16 13.95 13.29
C TRP A 375 12.04 14.97 13.25
N VAL A 376 11.08 14.82 14.15
CA VAL A 376 9.90 15.69 14.22
C VAL A 376 9.86 16.36 15.59
N CYS A 377 9.63 17.67 15.60
CA CYS A 377 9.42 18.40 16.83
C CYS A 377 7.97 18.26 17.30
N PRO A 378 7.70 17.72 18.48
CA PRO A 378 6.33 17.59 18.99
C PRO A 378 5.70 18.94 19.32
N ASP A 379 6.50 19.98 19.62
CA ASP A 379 6.00 21.27 20.06
C ASP A 379 5.56 22.17 18.90
N CYS A 380 6.28 22.15 17.76
CA CYS A 380 6.02 23.05 16.65
C CYS A 380 5.81 22.35 15.29
N GLY A 381 5.90 21.02 15.25
CA GLY A 381 5.73 20.24 14.02
C GLY A 381 6.89 20.37 13.01
N ALA A 382 7.98 21.04 13.36
CA ALA A 382 9.14 21.16 12.47
C ALA A 382 9.75 19.80 12.17
N ILE A 383 10.21 19.63 10.94
CA ILE A 383 10.80 18.39 10.42
C ILE A 383 12.27 18.66 10.09
N GLU A 384 13.14 17.75 10.50
CA GLU A 384 14.56 17.73 10.16
C GLU A 384 14.90 16.38 9.56
N VAL A 385 15.54 16.37 8.38
CA VAL A 385 16.01 15.15 7.71
C VAL A 385 17.54 15.12 7.79
N ILE A 386 18.07 14.10 8.44
CA ILE A 386 19.51 13.90 8.63
C ILE A 386 20.05 13.03 7.48
N GLY A 387 21.09 13.51 6.78
CA GLY A 387 21.60 12.86 5.58
C GLY A 387 22.98 12.19 5.75
N SER A 388 23.57 12.19 6.95
CA SER A 388 24.87 11.54 7.19
C SER A 388 25.11 11.22 8.66
N LYS A 389 26.04 10.31 8.94
CA LYS A 389 26.56 10.03 10.29
C LYS A 389 27.18 11.26 10.94
N ALA A 390 27.92 12.05 10.14
CA ALA A 390 28.54 13.28 10.62
C ALA A 390 27.49 14.30 11.10
N GLU A 391 26.46 14.51 10.32
CA GLU A 391 25.34 15.38 10.68
C GLU A 391 24.55 14.85 11.90
N LEU A 392 24.37 13.53 12.00
CA LEU A 392 23.74 12.90 13.16
C LEU A 392 24.54 13.18 14.43
N LYS A 393 25.87 13.01 14.37
CA LYS A 393 26.77 13.30 15.50
C LYS A 393 26.70 14.76 15.92
N GLU A 394 26.75 15.67 14.96
CA GLU A 394 26.67 17.11 15.20
C GLU A 394 25.33 17.52 15.84
N LYS A 395 24.21 17.14 15.24
CA LYS A 395 22.87 17.62 15.65
C LYS A 395 22.35 16.94 16.91
N CYS A 396 22.62 15.64 17.08
CA CYS A 396 22.11 14.86 18.21
C CYS A 396 23.16 14.61 19.31
N GLY A 397 24.37 15.15 19.16
CA GLY A 397 25.43 15.05 20.18
C GLY A 397 25.96 13.63 20.39
N VAL A 398 25.89 12.77 19.38
CA VAL A 398 26.35 11.38 19.46
C VAL A 398 27.88 11.32 19.54
N LYS A 399 28.39 10.65 20.57
CA LYS A 399 29.83 10.43 20.76
C LYS A 399 30.19 9.01 20.33
N GLY A 400 31.23 8.88 19.51
CA GLY A 400 31.68 7.58 19.03
C GLY A 400 30.95 7.11 17.76
N ASP A 401 31.06 5.82 17.50
CA ASP A 401 30.39 5.17 16.38
C ASP A 401 29.02 4.65 16.80
N ILE A 402 28.04 4.71 15.90
CA ILE A 402 26.68 4.27 16.15
C ILE A 402 26.19 3.45 14.96
N GLU A 403 25.54 2.35 15.24
CA GLU A 403 24.89 1.52 14.26
C GLU A 403 23.57 2.19 13.78
N LEU A 404 23.41 2.30 12.45
CA LEU A 404 22.25 2.98 11.85
C LEU A 404 21.01 2.08 11.76
N HIS A 405 20.66 1.37 12.87
CA HIS A 405 19.47 0.54 12.99
C HIS A 405 18.64 0.88 14.23
N ARG A 406 17.42 0.38 14.25
CA ARG A 406 16.62 0.29 15.47
C ARG A 406 17.20 -0.82 16.38
N PRO A 407 17.14 -0.69 17.72
CA PRO A 407 16.61 0.44 18.48
C PRO A 407 17.62 1.58 18.71
N TYR A 408 18.87 1.46 18.24
CA TYR A 408 19.98 2.35 18.59
C TYR A 408 19.75 3.83 18.27
N LEU A 409 18.93 4.11 17.22
CA LEU A 409 18.57 5.46 16.81
C LEU A 409 17.31 6.00 17.49
N ASP A 410 16.49 5.14 18.08
CA ASP A 410 15.16 5.52 18.56
C ASP A 410 15.21 6.46 19.79
N GLU A 411 16.28 6.37 20.59
CA GLU A 411 16.50 7.21 21.78
C GLU A 411 17.20 8.54 21.47
N LEU A 412 17.70 8.72 20.25
CA LEU A 412 18.41 9.94 19.87
C LEU A 412 17.44 11.12 19.71
N THR A 413 17.79 12.24 20.33
CA THR A 413 17.04 13.48 20.21
C THR A 413 17.94 14.61 19.75
N CYS A 414 17.39 15.51 18.94
CA CYS A 414 18.09 16.71 18.47
C CYS A 414 17.35 17.97 18.93
N ALA A 415 18.07 19.09 19.04
CA ALA A 415 17.42 20.38 19.32
C ALA A 415 16.67 20.86 18.06
N CYS A 416 15.44 21.32 18.22
CA CYS A 416 14.67 21.89 17.14
C CYS A 416 15.23 23.24 16.69
N PRO A 417 15.62 23.43 15.42
CA PRO A 417 16.17 24.69 14.95
C PRO A 417 15.15 25.84 14.94
N LYS A 418 13.83 25.50 14.99
CA LYS A 418 12.75 26.49 14.94
C LYS A 418 12.34 26.99 16.34
N CYS A 419 12.24 26.11 17.33
CA CYS A 419 11.71 26.48 18.66
C CYS A 419 12.61 26.06 19.83
N GLY A 420 13.74 25.39 19.59
CA GLY A 420 14.62 24.86 20.62
C GLY A 420 14.10 23.60 21.35
N GLY A 421 12.89 23.13 21.03
CA GLY A 421 12.29 21.93 21.62
C GLY A 421 13.03 20.65 21.25
N LYS A 422 12.67 19.53 21.87
CA LYS A 422 13.32 18.22 21.67
C LYS A 422 12.66 17.47 20.51
N MET A 423 13.36 17.36 19.39
CA MET A 423 12.93 16.54 18.26
C MET A 423 13.17 15.06 18.51
N LYS A 424 12.24 14.22 18.09
CA LYS A 424 12.34 12.76 18.13
C LYS A 424 12.29 12.18 16.74
N ARG A 425 13.05 11.09 16.52
CA ARG A 425 12.98 10.35 15.26
C ARG A 425 11.60 9.70 15.10
N THR A 426 11.08 9.70 13.89
CA THR A 426 9.91 8.90 13.53
C THR A 426 10.25 7.40 13.60
N PRO A 427 9.38 6.53 14.19
CA PRO A 427 9.74 5.14 14.49
C PRO A 427 9.85 4.24 13.27
N GLU A 428 9.33 4.66 12.13
CA GLU A 428 9.24 3.86 10.92
C GLU A 428 10.61 3.56 10.32
N VAL A 429 10.68 2.50 9.53
CA VAL A 429 11.76 2.18 8.59
C VAL A 429 11.32 2.48 7.16
N ILE A 430 12.27 2.52 6.25
CA ILE A 430 12.03 2.80 4.83
C ILE A 430 11.57 1.52 4.12
N ASP A 431 10.79 1.68 3.06
CA ASP A 431 10.50 0.64 2.09
C ASP A 431 11.80 0.04 1.54
N CYS A 432 12.00 -1.27 1.66
CA CYS A 432 13.21 -1.94 1.18
C CYS A 432 13.42 -1.79 -0.34
N TRP A 433 12.37 -1.48 -1.10
CA TRP A 433 12.50 -1.13 -2.51
C TRP A 433 13.22 0.20 -2.74
N PHE A 434 13.22 1.10 -1.76
CA PHE A 434 14.04 2.30 -1.81
C PHE A 434 15.51 1.96 -1.60
N ASP A 435 15.84 1.04 -0.70
CA ASP A 435 17.20 0.52 -0.53
C ASP A 435 17.69 -0.10 -1.85
N SER A 436 16.93 -1.02 -2.44
CA SER A 436 17.22 -1.64 -3.74
C SER A 436 17.43 -0.63 -4.87
N GLY A 437 16.54 0.35 -4.93
CA GLY A 437 16.59 1.39 -5.96
C GLY A 437 17.74 2.39 -5.79
N SER A 438 18.37 2.42 -4.62
CA SER A 438 19.55 3.24 -4.32
C SER A 438 20.86 2.59 -4.72
N MET A 439 20.85 1.33 -5.17
CA MET A 439 22.05 0.55 -5.50
C MET A 439 23.04 1.29 -6.42
N PRO A 440 22.62 2.01 -7.48
CA PRO A 440 23.58 2.61 -8.42
C PRO A 440 24.61 3.51 -7.76
N PHE A 441 24.27 4.19 -6.68
CA PHE A 441 25.16 5.10 -5.96
C PHE A 441 25.55 4.58 -4.56
N ALA A 442 24.62 3.92 -3.86
CA ALA A 442 24.85 3.50 -2.49
C ALA A 442 25.88 2.36 -2.37
N GLN A 443 26.03 1.51 -3.41
CA GLN A 443 27.07 0.48 -3.44
C GLN A 443 28.49 1.07 -3.37
N TYR A 444 28.68 2.32 -3.76
CA TYR A 444 29.95 3.02 -3.74
C TYR A 444 30.12 3.94 -2.51
N HIS A 445 29.17 3.96 -1.59
CA HIS A 445 29.08 4.93 -0.50
C HIS A 445 29.06 6.39 -1.01
N TYR A 446 28.51 6.62 -2.23
CA TYR A 446 28.36 7.97 -2.78
C TYR A 446 27.32 8.77 -1.96
N PRO A 447 27.51 10.08 -1.71
CA PRO A 447 28.59 10.95 -2.23
C PRO A 447 29.80 11.06 -1.29
N PHE A 448 29.89 10.25 -0.26
CA PHE A 448 30.93 10.35 0.78
C PHE A 448 32.27 9.78 0.31
N GLU A 449 32.23 8.70 -0.49
CA GLU A 449 33.36 7.99 -1.03
C GLU A 449 33.13 7.64 -2.52
N ASN A 450 34.21 7.22 -3.22
CA ASN A 450 34.16 6.62 -4.56
C ASN A 450 33.36 7.42 -5.61
N LYS A 451 33.39 8.74 -5.52
CA LYS A 451 32.60 9.60 -6.42
C LYS A 451 33.02 9.43 -7.89
N ASP A 452 34.31 9.36 -8.15
CA ASP A 452 34.83 9.22 -9.53
C ASP A 452 34.36 7.88 -10.12
N LEU A 453 34.40 6.80 -9.34
CA LEU A 453 33.95 5.48 -9.77
C LEU A 453 32.43 5.47 -10.07
N PHE A 454 31.63 6.14 -9.25
CA PHE A 454 30.19 6.30 -9.52
C PHE A 454 29.97 7.08 -10.83
N GLU A 455 30.68 8.20 -11.05
CA GLU A 455 30.53 9.02 -12.25
C GLU A 455 30.96 8.27 -13.52
N GLU A 456 31.96 7.38 -13.44
CA GLU A 456 32.41 6.54 -14.54
C GLU A 456 31.43 5.42 -14.89
N THR A 457 30.77 4.82 -13.88
CA THR A 457 29.93 3.64 -14.06
C THR A 457 28.43 3.95 -14.20
N PHE A 458 28.00 5.20 -13.95
CA PHE A 458 26.61 5.60 -14.00
C PHE A 458 26.28 6.45 -15.24
N PRO A 459 25.25 6.12 -16.02
CA PRO A 459 24.35 4.99 -15.88
C PRO A 459 25.01 3.66 -16.30
N ALA A 460 24.55 2.55 -15.71
CA ALA A 460 24.99 1.20 -16.07
C ALA A 460 24.75 0.90 -17.56
N ASP A 461 25.63 0.09 -18.16
CA ASP A 461 25.48 -0.26 -19.58
C ASP A 461 24.23 -1.11 -19.81
N PHE A 462 23.92 -2.07 -18.93
CA PHE A 462 22.68 -2.82 -18.98
C PHE A 462 22.29 -3.39 -17.60
N ILE A 463 21.00 -3.72 -17.48
CA ILE A 463 20.46 -4.57 -16.41
C ILE A 463 19.56 -5.65 -17.02
N SER A 464 19.36 -6.76 -16.29
CA SER A 464 18.50 -7.85 -16.73
C SER A 464 17.78 -8.48 -15.54
N GLU A 465 16.45 -8.54 -15.61
CA GLU A 465 15.57 -9.20 -14.66
C GLU A 465 14.26 -9.60 -15.36
N ALA A 466 13.38 -10.29 -14.63
CA ALA A 466 12.08 -10.70 -15.16
C ALA A 466 11.09 -9.53 -15.27
N VAL A 467 10.06 -9.72 -16.08
CA VAL A 467 9.05 -8.70 -16.44
C VAL A 467 8.26 -8.13 -15.25
N ASP A 468 8.15 -8.87 -14.16
CA ASP A 468 7.52 -8.38 -12.92
C ASP A 468 8.29 -7.21 -12.30
N GLN A 469 9.58 -7.05 -12.59
CA GLN A 469 10.41 -5.95 -12.08
C GLN A 469 10.06 -4.58 -12.70
N THR A 470 9.19 -4.51 -13.70
CA THR A 470 8.53 -3.26 -14.11
C THR A 470 7.63 -2.67 -13.02
N ARG A 471 7.27 -3.47 -12.01
CA ARG A 471 6.56 -3.10 -10.78
C ARG A 471 7.42 -3.41 -9.54
N GLY A 472 8.71 -3.31 -9.65
CA GLY A 472 9.69 -3.57 -8.62
C GLY A 472 10.97 -2.82 -8.91
N TRP A 473 12.08 -3.53 -9.08
CA TRP A 473 13.41 -2.96 -9.15
C TRP A 473 13.62 -1.98 -10.30
N PHE A 474 13.15 -2.27 -11.52
CA PHE A 474 13.27 -1.34 -12.65
C PHE A 474 12.63 0.01 -12.38
N TYR A 475 11.44 0.01 -11.76
CA TYR A 475 10.75 1.23 -11.39
C TYR A 475 11.50 2.01 -10.29
N THR A 476 11.92 1.35 -9.23
CA THR A 476 12.54 2.04 -8.10
C THR A 476 13.91 2.61 -8.45
N LEU A 477 14.70 1.88 -9.24
CA LEU A 477 15.94 2.38 -9.85
C LEU A 477 15.69 3.64 -10.68
N LEU A 478 14.70 3.59 -11.58
CA LEU A 478 14.37 4.72 -12.46
C LEU A 478 13.88 5.93 -11.64
N ALA A 479 12.98 5.70 -10.67
CA ALA A 479 12.39 6.76 -9.86
C ALA A 479 13.45 7.52 -9.06
N ILE A 480 14.28 6.82 -8.29
CA ILE A 480 15.30 7.43 -7.45
C ILE A 480 16.35 8.16 -8.29
N SER A 481 16.84 7.50 -9.34
CA SER A 481 17.86 8.09 -10.22
C SER A 481 17.34 9.33 -10.95
N THR A 482 16.11 9.29 -11.44
CA THR A 482 15.51 10.46 -12.08
C THR A 482 15.35 11.62 -11.09
N ILE A 483 14.88 11.35 -9.87
CA ILE A 483 14.72 12.40 -8.86
C ILE A 483 16.06 13.02 -8.47
N LEU A 484 17.11 12.21 -8.30
CA LEU A 484 18.41 12.68 -7.83
C LEU A 484 19.29 13.27 -8.94
N PHE A 485 19.33 12.63 -10.11
CA PHE A 485 20.31 12.88 -11.17
C PHE A 485 19.68 13.29 -12.51
N ASP A 486 18.34 13.37 -12.59
CA ASP A 486 17.56 13.72 -13.79
C ASP A 486 17.87 12.85 -15.03
N ARG A 487 18.17 11.57 -14.81
CA ARG A 487 18.45 10.59 -15.88
C ARG A 487 18.18 9.16 -15.43
N ALA A 488 18.00 8.26 -16.42
CA ALA A 488 17.84 6.83 -16.19
C ALA A 488 19.14 6.22 -15.63
N PRO A 489 19.04 5.20 -14.74
CA PRO A 489 20.21 4.56 -14.12
C PRO A 489 20.89 3.50 -15.00
N PHE A 490 20.29 3.14 -16.11
CA PHE A 490 20.80 2.15 -17.07
C PHE A 490 20.47 2.55 -18.51
N LYS A 491 21.35 2.17 -19.44
CA LYS A 491 21.18 2.45 -20.88
C LYS A 491 20.28 1.40 -21.56
N ASN A 492 20.45 0.14 -21.18
CA ASN A 492 19.76 -1.00 -21.76
C ASN A 492 19.09 -1.82 -20.66
N CYS A 493 17.88 -2.33 -20.92
CA CYS A 493 17.16 -3.23 -20.01
C CYS A 493 16.70 -4.48 -20.76
N ILE A 494 17.26 -5.63 -20.39
CA ILE A 494 16.89 -6.94 -20.93
C ILE A 494 15.82 -7.54 -20.00
N VAL A 495 14.59 -7.64 -20.50
CA VAL A 495 13.44 -8.08 -19.72
C VAL A 495 13.12 -9.51 -20.05
N LEU A 496 13.28 -10.40 -19.07
CA LEU A 496 13.04 -11.83 -19.21
C LEU A 496 11.58 -12.18 -18.94
N GLY A 497 11.10 -13.24 -19.58
CA GLY A 497 9.79 -13.85 -19.29
C GLY A 497 9.82 -14.61 -17.94
N HIS A 498 8.63 -14.97 -17.48
CA HIS A 498 8.50 -15.86 -16.31
C HIS A 498 8.86 -17.29 -16.68
N VAL A 499 9.48 -18.02 -15.76
CA VAL A 499 9.61 -19.47 -15.86
C VAL A 499 8.29 -20.10 -15.43
N ASN A 500 7.66 -20.84 -16.35
CA ASN A 500 6.37 -21.48 -16.14
C ASN A 500 6.55 -22.99 -15.95
N ASP A 501 5.55 -23.63 -15.35
CA ASP A 501 5.44 -25.09 -15.34
C ASP A 501 4.98 -25.64 -16.69
N LYS A 502 4.81 -26.96 -16.78
CA LYS A 502 4.36 -27.66 -18.00
C LYS A 502 2.97 -27.23 -18.50
N ASP A 503 2.15 -26.64 -17.65
CA ASP A 503 0.80 -26.19 -17.98
C ASP A 503 0.76 -24.68 -18.29
N GLY A 504 1.94 -24.03 -18.41
CA GLY A 504 2.08 -22.60 -18.70
C GLY A 504 1.81 -21.70 -17.51
N VAL A 505 1.72 -22.26 -16.30
CA VAL A 505 1.44 -21.49 -15.07
C VAL A 505 2.76 -21.03 -14.43
N LYS A 506 2.85 -19.75 -14.08
CA LYS A 506 4.01 -19.18 -13.36
C LYS A 506 4.32 -20.03 -12.12
N MET A 507 5.57 -20.43 -11.98
CA MET A 507 6.04 -21.17 -10.79
C MET A 507 5.96 -20.27 -9.55
N SER A 508 5.42 -20.83 -8.47
CA SER A 508 5.41 -20.19 -7.16
C SER A 508 5.40 -21.20 -6.03
N LYS A 509 6.00 -20.83 -4.89
CA LYS A 509 6.03 -21.70 -3.68
C LYS A 509 4.61 -22.04 -3.19
N HIS A 510 3.67 -21.11 -3.33
CA HIS A 510 2.27 -21.32 -2.91
C HIS A 510 1.53 -22.36 -3.77
N LYS A 511 1.88 -22.44 -5.05
CA LYS A 511 1.27 -23.43 -5.97
C LYS A 511 1.93 -24.80 -5.88
N GLY A 512 3.10 -24.88 -5.22
CA GLY A 512 3.85 -26.14 -5.11
C GLY A 512 4.41 -26.65 -6.44
N ASN A 513 4.43 -25.81 -7.49
CA ASN A 513 4.89 -26.14 -8.83
C ASN A 513 6.34 -25.67 -9.12
N VAL A 514 7.09 -25.34 -8.08
CA VAL A 514 8.50 -24.95 -8.18
C VAL A 514 9.35 -26.19 -8.41
N VAL A 515 10.18 -26.15 -9.45
CA VAL A 515 11.20 -27.17 -9.72
C VAL A 515 12.49 -26.78 -9.00
N ASP A 516 13.07 -27.71 -8.24
CA ASP A 516 14.38 -27.53 -7.64
C ASP A 516 15.46 -27.46 -8.76
N PRO A 517 16.20 -26.34 -8.88
CA PRO A 517 17.23 -26.19 -9.91
C PRO A 517 18.28 -27.31 -9.88
N TRP A 518 18.68 -27.77 -8.69
CA TRP A 518 19.68 -28.83 -8.56
C TRP A 518 19.23 -30.14 -9.21
N SER A 519 17.93 -30.49 -9.09
CA SER A 519 17.39 -31.66 -9.76
C SER A 519 17.53 -31.66 -11.27
N VAL A 520 17.56 -30.45 -11.87
CA VAL A 520 17.77 -30.26 -13.31
C VAL A 520 19.26 -30.23 -13.65
N LEU A 521 20.04 -29.44 -12.91
CA LEU A 521 21.47 -29.27 -13.11
C LEU A 521 22.25 -30.58 -12.97
N ASP A 522 21.88 -31.42 -12.01
CA ASP A 522 22.55 -32.69 -11.79
C ASP A 522 22.21 -33.75 -12.86
N LYS A 523 21.04 -33.60 -13.50
CA LYS A 523 20.56 -34.56 -14.49
C LYS A 523 20.87 -34.15 -15.93
N GLN A 524 20.69 -32.89 -16.28
CA GLN A 524 20.85 -32.33 -17.64
C GLN A 524 22.13 -31.51 -17.82
N GLY A 525 22.72 -31.04 -16.74
CA GLY A 525 23.82 -30.08 -16.76
C GLY A 525 23.36 -28.63 -16.66
N ALA A 526 24.30 -27.70 -16.65
CA ALA A 526 24.07 -26.27 -16.67
C ALA A 526 24.13 -25.73 -18.09
#